data_cce26960de93404567776993eadb1cc3
#
_entry.id   cce26960de93404567776993eadb1cc3
#
_cell.length_a   1.000
_cell.length_b   1.000
_cell.length_c   1.000
_cell.angle_alpha   90.00
_cell.angle_beta   90.00
_cell.angle_gamma   90.00
#
_symmetry.space_group_name_H-M   'P 1'
#
loop_
_entity.id
_entity.type
_entity.pdbx_description
1 polymer ?
#
loop_
_entity_poly.entity_id
_entity_poly.type
_entity_poly.pdbx_seq_one_letter_code
_entity_poly.pdbx_strand_id
1 'polypeptide(L)'
;MNTTAMNTTAPRQAPFGSVLTDSMAIAWYRDGKWLADRLEQTGALPIHPAAHALHYGSSCFEGFKAYRRADGGIHVFRLDKHIERLMQSARALALPAPDPAQVARMVLSLVERCRRDVPEAPGALYLRPVLFGTVPNIGAAGTAASEACLVVLASPVWDYFAGGLKPLRIFVQLAARTAPNLGMVKTGGNYAAALGPTLAARREYRADQVLFCPGGEVQETGAANFLLIRGKKILTRSLDATFLHGVTRDSLLTLARARGYDVSERIVTLDETLAWIAQPDGEAALSGTAAVLTGVGTLIHAGREHRVGNGEVGPETQALRAALIAVQRGESPDEFGWQTPVR
;
A
#
# COMPACT_ATOMS: atom_id res chain seq x y z
N MET A 1 -35.49 4.85 23.92
CA MET A 1 -34.16 4.47 23.40
C MET A 1 -34.19 4.71 21.90
N ASN A 2 -33.65 5.86 21.47
CA ASN A 2 -33.67 6.26 20.06
C ASN A 2 -32.47 5.61 19.34
N THR A 3 -32.75 4.59 18.56
CA THR A 3 -31.82 4.07 17.55
C THR A 3 -31.84 4.99 16.33
N THR A 4 -30.98 6.00 16.34
CA THR A 4 -30.71 6.81 15.17
C THR A 4 -29.93 5.94 14.19
N ALA A 5 -30.58 5.50 13.12
CA ALA A 5 -29.91 4.88 11.97
C ALA A 5 -28.87 5.85 11.44
N MET A 6 -27.57 5.55 11.64
CA MET A 6 -26.49 6.32 11.06
C MET A 6 -26.53 6.13 9.54
N ASN A 7 -26.78 7.24 8.85
CA ASN A 7 -26.77 7.34 7.39
C ASN A 7 -25.33 7.15 6.91
N THR A 8 -24.98 5.96 6.39
CA THR A 8 -23.60 5.48 6.12
C THR A 8 -23.01 5.97 4.80
N THR A 9 -23.31 7.16 4.34
CA THR A 9 -22.50 7.81 3.31
C THR A 9 -21.38 8.58 3.98
N ALA A 10 -20.18 7.96 4.09
CA ALA A 10 -19.01 8.65 4.58
C ALA A 10 -18.78 9.95 3.77
N PRO A 11 -18.57 11.09 4.43
CA PRO A 11 -18.42 12.36 3.73
C PRO A 11 -17.20 12.29 2.80
N ARG A 12 -17.33 12.79 1.55
CA ARG A 12 -16.26 12.85 0.53
C ARG A 12 -14.96 13.53 1.02
N GLN A 13 -14.98 14.14 2.19
CA GLN A 13 -13.86 14.91 2.77
C GLN A 13 -13.20 14.22 3.98
N ALA A 14 -13.63 13.00 4.35
CA ALA A 14 -12.99 12.29 5.46
C ALA A 14 -11.54 11.91 5.09
N PRO A 15 -10.57 12.01 6.03
CA PRO A 15 -9.21 11.54 5.80
C PRO A 15 -9.18 10.07 5.39
N PHE A 16 -8.23 9.69 4.53
CA PHE A 16 -8.11 8.33 4.01
C PHE A 16 -8.08 7.30 5.15
N GLY A 17 -9.00 6.33 5.13
CA GLY A 17 -9.07 5.24 6.10
C GLY A 17 -9.58 5.62 7.50
N SER A 18 -10.11 6.84 7.69
CA SER A 18 -10.62 7.29 9.00
C SER A 18 -12.06 6.84 9.30
N VAL A 19 -12.80 6.42 8.28
CA VAL A 19 -14.17 5.90 8.41
C VAL A 19 -14.13 4.41 8.09
N LEU A 20 -14.59 3.58 9.02
CA LEU A 20 -14.69 2.13 8.82
C LEU A 20 -16.15 1.75 8.53
N THR A 21 -16.34 0.66 7.79
CA THR A 21 -17.67 0.03 7.64
C THR A 21 -18.11 -0.63 8.94
N ASP A 22 -19.42 -0.87 9.08
CA ASP A 22 -20.00 -1.49 10.28
C ASP A 22 -19.62 -2.96 10.47
N SER A 23 -19.02 -3.59 9.47
CA SER A 23 -18.62 -4.99 9.51
C SER A 23 -17.14 -5.18 9.25
N MET A 24 -16.55 -6.18 9.93
CA MET A 24 -15.19 -6.69 9.70
C MET A 24 -15.25 -8.22 9.57
N ALA A 25 -14.25 -8.82 8.92
CA ALA A 25 -14.05 -10.26 8.93
C ALA A 25 -12.92 -10.62 9.91
N ILE A 26 -13.10 -11.70 10.69
CA ILE A 26 -12.13 -12.12 11.70
C ILE A 26 -11.94 -13.64 11.70
N ALA A 27 -10.70 -14.07 11.92
CA ALA A 27 -10.33 -15.45 12.18
C ALA A 27 -9.23 -15.51 13.25
N TRP A 28 -9.26 -16.57 14.06
CA TRP A 28 -8.29 -16.80 15.13
C TRP A 28 -7.48 -18.05 14.86
N TYR A 29 -6.17 -17.98 15.16
CA TYR A 29 -5.29 -19.15 15.24
C TYR A 29 -5.10 -19.53 16.70
N ARG A 30 -5.54 -20.72 17.07
CA ARG A 30 -5.44 -21.28 18.43
C ARG A 30 -5.25 -22.78 18.36
N ASP A 31 -4.58 -23.35 19.33
CA ASP A 31 -4.35 -24.82 19.43
C ASP A 31 -3.78 -25.41 18.12
N GLY A 32 -2.83 -24.69 17.50
CA GLY A 32 -2.14 -25.14 16.28
C GLY A 32 -2.96 -25.08 14.99
N LYS A 33 -4.13 -24.44 14.98
CA LYS A 33 -5.00 -24.38 13.80
C LYS A 33 -5.74 -23.03 13.65
N TRP A 34 -6.02 -22.67 12.41
CA TRP A 34 -6.95 -21.59 12.09
C TRP A 34 -8.39 -22.06 12.33
N LEU A 35 -9.14 -21.27 13.08
CA LEU A 35 -10.57 -21.48 13.28
C LEU A 35 -11.35 -20.93 12.08
N ALA A 36 -12.65 -21.30 12.00
CA ALA A 36 -13.55 -20.76 10.98
C ALA A 36 -13.63 -19.23 11.07
N ASP A 37 -13.57 -18.58 9.93
CA ASP A 37 -13.76 -17.13 9.80
C ASP A 37 -15.22 -16.76 9.97
N ARG A 38 -15.47 -15.53 10.43
CA ARG A 38 -16.81 -14.95 10.57
C ARG A 38 -16.81 -13.45 10.33
N LEU A 39 -17.98 -12.93 9.98
CA LEU A 39 -18.23 -11.49 9.94
C LEU A 39 -18.74 -11.04 11.31
N GLU A 40 -18.19 -9.96 11.80
CA GLU A 40 -18.59 -9.32 13.07
C GLU A 40 -18.83 -7.83 12.86
N GLN A 41 -19.48 -7.19 13.81
CA GLN A 41 -19.55 -5.74 13.89
C GLN A 41 -18.14 -5.18 14.11
N THR A 42 -17.76 -4.16 13.35
CA THR A 42 -16.50 -3.46 13.54
C THR A 42 -16.43 -2.83 14.94
N GLY A 43 -15.40 -3.16 15.68
CA GLY A 43 -15.25 -2.69 17.06
C GLY A 43 -13.90 -3.03 17.65
N ALA A 44 -13.76 -2.79 18.96
CA ALA A 44 -12.56 -3.11 19.71
C ALA A 44 -12.40 -4.64 19.87
N LEU A 45 -11.16 -5.10 19.80
CA LEU A 45 -10.78 -6.48 20.11
C LEU A 45 -10.14 -6.56 21.50
N PRO A 46 -10.45 -7.60 22.31
CA PRO A 46 -9.82 -7.80 23.62
C PRO A 46 -8.40 -8.35 23.43
N ILE A 47 -7.43 -7.46 23.28
CA ILE A 47 -6.00 -7.82 23.15
C ILE A 47 -5.32 -7.60 24.49
N HIS A 48 -4.68 -8.66 25.00
CA HIS A 48 -3.94 -8.59 26.26
C HIS A 48 -2.73 -7.62 26.14
N PRO A 49 -2.42 -6.76 27.15
CA PRO A 49 -1.28 -5.86 27.09
C PRO A 49 0.09 -6.55 26.87
N ALA A 50 0.24 -7.80 27.29
CA ALA A 50 1.43 -8.62 27.02
C ALA A 50 1.40 -9.34 25.66
N ALA A 51 0.49 -9.01 24.75
CA ALA A 51 0.40 -9.66 23.44
C ALA A 51 1.70 -9.51 22.65
N HIS A 52 2.14 -10.58 22.01
CA HIS A 52 3.41 -10.67 21.29
C HIS A 52 3.58 -9.57 20.25
N ALA A 53 2.51 -9.18 19.55
CA ALA A 53 2.54 -8.09 18.57
C ALA A 53 2.91 -6.74 19.18
N LEU A 54 2.48 -6.44 20.42
CA LEU A 54 2.74 -5.17 21.09
C LEU A 54 4.18 -5.01 21.56
N HIS A 55 4.86 -6.12 21.88
CA HIS A 55 6.23 -6.12 22.42
C HIS A 55 7.28 -6.41 21.35
N TYR A 56 6.98 -7.32 20.42
CA TYR A 56 7.96 -7.86 19.47
C TYR A 56 7.59 -7.58 18.01
N GLY A 57 6.56 -6.79 17.74
CA GLY A 57 6.21 -6.35 16.40
C GLY A 57 5.75 -7.47 15.46
N SER A 58 5.31 -8.63 16.00
CA SER A 58 4.78 -9.72 15.18
C SER A 58 3.44 -9.36 14.57
N SER A 59 3.48 -8.46 13.58
CA SER A 59 2.30 -7.95 12.87
C SER A 59 2.66 -7.64 11.43
N CYS A 60 1.83 -8.09 10.51
CA CYS A 60 1.89 -7.70 9.10
C CYS A 60 0.49 -7.37 8.57
N PHE A 61 0.44 -6.62 7.48
CA PHE A 61 -0.82 -6.17 6.94
C PHE A 61 -0.78 -6.02 5.42
N GLU A 62 -1.95 -5.91 4.83
CA GLU A 62 -2.12 -5.57 3.43
C GLU A 62 -2.99 -4.32 3.25
N GLY A 63 -3.00 -3.81 2.03
CA GLY A 63 -3.87 -2.71 1.66
C GLY A 63 -4.14 -2.71 0.17
N PHE A 64 -5.41 -2.91 -0.20
CA PHE A 64 -5.88 -2.95 -1.58
C PHE A 64 -7.32 -2.44 -1.67
N LYS A 65 -7.90 -2.44 -2.87
CA LYS A 65 -9.19 -1.80 -3.09
C LYS A 65 -10.16 -2.72 -3.83
N ALA A 66 -11.43 -2.62 -3.47
CA ALA A 66 -12.55 -3.07 -4.29
C ALA A 66 -13.19 -1.86 -4.98
N TYR A 67 -13.64 -2.06 -6.20
CA TYR A 67 -14.19 -1.03 -7.06
C TYR A 67 -15.57 -1.42 -7.55
N ARG A 68 -16.46 -0.42 -7.63
CA ARG A 68 -17.76 -0.55 -8.28
C ARG A 68 -17.60 -0.23 -9.76
N ARG A 69 -18.11 -1.11 -10.61
CA ARG A 69 -18.17 -0.94 -12.06
C ARG A 69 -19.41 -0.14 -12.46
N ALA A 70 -19.43 0.36 -13.69
CA ALA A 70 -20.58 1.07 -14.24
C ALA A 70 -21.84 0.21 -14.35
N ASP A 71 -21.69 -1.12 -14.48
CA ASP A 71 -22.80 -2.09 -14.49
C ASP A 71 -23.31 -2.46 -13.09
N GLY A 72 -22.76 -1.84 -12.02
CA GLY A 72 -23.09 -2.11 -10.62
C GLY A 72 -22.36 -3.32 -10.02
N GLY A 73 -21.62 -4.09 -10.81
CA GLY A 73 -20.75 -5.17 -10.34
C GLY A 73 -19.64 -4.65 -9.46
N ILE A 74 -19.11 -5.50 -8.58
CA ILE A 74 -17.97 -5.15 -7.72
C ILE A 74 -16.87 -6.16 -7.95
N HIS A 75 -15.64 -5.71 -7.97
CA HIS A 75 -14.46 -6.56 -8.05
C HIS A 75 -13.35 -6.05 -7.12
N VAL A 76 -12.48 -6.98 -6.69
CA VAL A 76 -11.25 -6.68 -5.94
C VAL A 76 -10.07 -6.73 -6.90
N PHE A 77 -9.24 -5.68 -6.90
CA PHE A 77 -8.08 -5.60 -7.78
C PHE A 77 -6.87 -6.33 -7.18
N ARG A 78 -6.26 -7.28 -7.96
CA ARG A 78 -5.05 -8.04 -7.60
C ARG A 78 -5.13 -8.76 -6.27
N LEU A 79 -6.29 -9.32 -5.93
CA LEU A 79 -6.51 -10.04 -4.67
C LEU A 79 -5.48 -11.16 -4.45
N ASP A 80 -5.17 -11.92 -5.49
CA ASP A 80 -4.18 -12.99 -5.51
C ASP A 80 -2.79 -12.52 -5.04
N LYS A 81 -2.27 -11.44 -5.62
CA LYS A 81 -0.94 -10.90 -5.30
C LYS A 81 -0.87 -10.28 -3.90
N HIS A 82 -1.96 -9.68 -3.44
CA HIS A 82 -2.02 -9.18 -2.08
C HIS A 82 -2.05 -10.31 -1.05
N ILE A 83 -2.76 -11.40 -1.30
CA ILE A 83 -2.76 -12.58 -0.45
C ILE A 83 -1.36 -13.23 -0.45
N GLU A 84 -0.74 -13.42 -1.61
CA GLU A 84 0.62 -13.97 -1.73
C GLU A 84 1.61 -13.17 -0.88
N ARG A 85 1.58 -11.83 -0.93
CA ARG A 85 2.46 -10.95 -0.17
C ARG A 85 2.15 -10.95 1.33
N LEU A 86 0.88 -11.07 1.72
CA LEU A 86 0.50 -11.28 3.13
C LEU A 86 1.12 -12.57 3.67
N MET A 87 1.04 -13.68 2.91
CA MET A 87 1.64 -14.96 3.29
C MET A 87 3.16 -14.87 3.40
N GLN A 88 3.81 -14.17 2.48
CA GLN A 88 5.25 -13.91 2.52
C GLN A 88 5.63 -13.13 3.79
N SER A 89 4.89 -12.07 4.10
CA SER A 89 5.12 -11.26 5.30
C SER A 89 4.89 -12.07 6.59
N ALA A 90 3.84 -12.89 6.63
CA ALA A 90 3.55 -13.77 7.77
C ALA A 90 4.69 -14.74 8.05
N ARG A 91 5.19 -15.42 7.00
CA ARG A 91 6.32 -16.38 7.15
C ARG A 91 7.59 -15.68 7.62
N ALA A 92 7.92 -14.52 7.08
CA ALA A 92 9.10 -13.74 7.46
C ALA A 92 9.08 -13.31 8.94
N LEU A 93 7.89 -13.13 9.52
CA LEU A 93 7.70 -12.76 10.92
C LEU A 93 7.37 -13.97 11.83
N ALA A 94 7.54 -15.18 11.34
CA ALA A 94 7.18 -16.41 12.05
C ALA A 94 5.73 -16.39 12.61
N LEU A 95 4.81 -15.74 11.91
CA LEU A 95 3.38 -15.76 12.21
C LEU A 95 2.73 -17.01 11.59
N PRO A 96 1.72 -17.61 12.23
CA PRO A 96 0.92 -18.65 11.61
C PRO A 96 0.28 -18.14 10.31
N ALA A 97 0.76 -18.62 9.17
CA ALA A 97 0.19 -18.21 7.87
C ALA A 97 -1.19 -18.86 7.69
N PRO A 98 -2.27 -18.10 7.44
CA PRO A 98 -3.57 -18.66 7.14
C PRO A 98 -3.60 -19.32 5.76
N ASP A 99 -4.62 -20.15 5.51
CA ASP A 99 -4.89 -20.67 4.16
C ASP A 99 -5.24 -19.49 3.23
N PRO A 100 -4.56 -19.33 2.08
CA PRO A 100 -4.90 -18.30 1.09
C PRO A 100 -6.37 -18.29 0.67
N ALA A 101 -7.02 -19.46 0.57
CA ALA A 101 -8.44 -19.56 0.25
C ALA A 101 -9.32 -19.02 1.38
N GLN A 102 -8.94 -19.20 2.65
CA GLN A 102 -9.63 -18.60 3.79
C GLN A 102 -9.53 -17.06 3.72
N VAL A 103 -8.36 -16.51 3.46
CA VAL A 103 -8.18 -15.05 3.34
C VAL A 103 -9.03 -14.50 2.19
N ALA A 104 -9.05 -15.17 1.04
CA ALA A 104 -9.88 -14.78 -0.10
C ALA A 104 -11.38 -14.75 0.27
N ARG A 105 -11.88 -15.82 0.92
CA ARG A 105 -13.27 -15.85 1.40
C ARG A 105 -13.58 -14.72 2.37
N MET A 106 -12.72 -14.47 3.36
CA MET A 106 -12.89 -13.37 4.33
C MET A 106 -13.03 -12.02 3.63
N VAL A 107 -12.16 -11.75 2.64
CA VAL A 107 -12.18 -10.51 1.87
C VAL A 107 -13.47 -10.41 1.04
N LEU A 108 -13.80 -11.44 0.26
CA LEU A 108 -14.94 -11.40 -0.64
C LEU A 108 -16.27 -11.33 0.11
N SER A 109 -16.41 -12.10 1.21
CA SER A 109 -17.61 -12.06 2.07
C SER A 109 -17.78 -10.71 2.76
N LEU A 110 -16.67 -10.06 3.19
CA LEU A 110 -16.74 -8.73 3.76
C LEU A 110 -17.15 -7.69 2.72
N VAL A 111 -16.58 -7.72 1.51
CA VAL A 111 -16.96 -6.80 0.44
C VAL A 111 -18.41 -6.98 0.05
N GLU A 112 -18.89 -8.22 -0.04
CA GLU A 112 -20.30 -8.51 -0.31
C GLU A 112 -21.20 -7.96 0.81
N ARG A 113 -20.84 -8.18 2.08
CA ARG A 113 -21.55 -7.63 3.25
C ARG A 113 -21.63 -6.11 3.22
N CYS A 114 -20.53 -5.46 2.78
CA CYS A 114 -20.41 -4.00 2.68
C CYS A 114 -20.69 -3.47 1.26
N ARG A 115 -21.43 -4.21 0.44
CA ARG A 115 -21.73 -3.87 -0.96
C ARG A 115 -22.25 -2.43 -1.13
N ARG A 116 -23.09 -1.98 -0.20
CA ARG A 116 -23.66 -0.61 -0.22
C ARG A 116 -22.64 0.47 0.12
N ASP A 117 -21.59 0.12 0.85
CA ASP A 117 -20.53 1.03 1.28
C ASP A 117 -19.41 1.18 0.23
N VAL A 118 -19.43 0.38 -0.85
CA VAL A 118 -18.48 0.54 -1.96
C VAL A 118 -18.87 1.79 -2.76
N PRO A 119 -18.07 2.87 -2.71
CA PRO A 119 -18.45 4.12 -3.37
C PRO A 119 -18.46 3.99 -4.88
N GLU A 120 -19.25 4.85 -5.53
CA GLU A 120 -19.14 5.10 -6.97
C GLU A 120 -17.79 5.76 -7.31
N ALA A 121 -17.41 5.69 -8.58
CA ALA A 121 -16.21 6.40 -9.06
C ALA A 121 -16.29 7.91 -8.72
N PRO A 122 -15.20 8.54 -8.32
CA PRO A 122 -13.81 8.07 -8.24
C PRO A 122 -13.46 7.28 -6.96
N GLY A 123 -14.44 6.95 -6.12
CA GLY A 123 -14.24 6.24 -4.87
C GLY A 123 -13.90 4.77 -5.03
N ALA A 124 -13.60 4.12 -3.89
CA ALA A 124 -13.34 2.70 -3.77
C ALA A 124 -13.55 2.25 -2.33
N LEU A 125 -13.71 0.96 -2.09
CA LEU A 125 -13.65 0.39 -0.75
C LEU A 125 -12.21 -0.10 -0.50
N TYR A 126 -11.51 0.55 0.45
CA TYR A 126 -10.18 0.15 0.87
C TYR A 126 -10.26 -1.00 1.86
N LEU A 127 -9.49 -2.04 1.62
CA LEU A 127 -9.46 -3.27 2.41
C LEU A 127 -8.12 -3.37 3.14
N ARG A 128 -8.17 -3.67 4.45
CA ARG A 128 -7.02 -3.75 5.33
C ARG A 128 -6.99 -5.09 6.09
N PRO A 129 -6.49 -6.17 5.49
CA PRO A 129 -6.10 -7.35 6.26
C PRO A 129 -4.96 -7.00 7.22
N VAL A 130 -5.07 -7.43 8.48
CA VAL A 130 -4.03 -7.32 9.52
C VAL A 130 -3.93 -8.65 10.22
N LEU A 131 -2.73 -9.24 10.21
CA LEU A 131 -2.40 -10.46 10.93
C LEU A 131 -1.41 -10.13 12.04
N PHE A 132 -1.69 -10.55 13.27
CA PHE A 132 -0.83 -10.25 14.41
C PHE A 132 -0.86 -11.34 15.48
N GLY A 133 0.27 -11.52 16.18
CA GLY A 133 0.43 -12.47 17.28
C GLY A 133 -0.22 -11.98 18.56
N THR A 134 -1.03 -12.83 19.20
CA THR A 134 -1.87 -12.46 20.35
C THR A 134 -1.44 -13.12 21.65
N VAL A 135 -0.54 -14.11 21.61
CA VAL A 135 -0.08 -14.82 22.82
C VAL A 135 0.47 -13.84 23.87
N PRO A 136 -0.03 -13.90 25.13
CA PRO A 136 0.36 -12.99 26.19
C PRO A 136 1.62 -13.47 26.90
N ASN A 137 2.81 -13.15 26.35
CA ASN A 137 4.10 -13.55 26.94
C ASN A 137 5.18 -12.49 26.69
N ILE A 138 5.57 -11.75 27.71
CA ILE A 138 6.64 -10.73 27.66
C ILE A 138 8.05 -11.31 27.60
N GLY A 139 8.22 -12.62 27.74
CA GLY A 139 9.50 -13.32 27.62
C GLY A 139 9.70 -14.02 26.27
N ALA A 140 8.81 -13.82 25.29
CA ALA A 140 8.76 -14.62 24.06
C ALA A 140 9.57 -14.03 22.89
N ALA A 141 10.56 -13.16 23.13
CA ALA A 141 11.33 -12.47 22.08
C ALA A 141 11.96 -13.40 21.03
N GLY A 142 12.33 -14.63 21.43
CA GLY A 142 12.96 -15.62 20.55
C GLY A 142 12.03 -16.76 20.10
N THR A 143 10.70 -16.61 20.27
CA THR A 143 9.72 -17.65 19.93
C THR A 143 8.71 -17.16 18.91
N ALA A 144 8.23 -18.06 18.06
CA ALA A 144 7.13 -17.77 17.14
C ALA A 144 5.83 -17.52 17.91
N ALA A 145 4.94 -16.70 17.37
CA ALA A 145 3.62 -16.48 17.94
C ALA A 145 2.78 -17.77 17.83
N SER A 146 2.45 -18.38 18.98
CA SER A 146 1.63 -19.60 19.05
C SER A 146 0.13 -19.34 18.94
N GLU A 147 -0.30 -18.09 19.08
CA GLU A 147 -1.66 -17.63 18.85
C GLU A 147 -1.64 -16.37 17.98
N ALA A 148 -2.60 -16.23 17.10
CA ALA A 148 -2.71 -15.07 16.20
C ALA A 148 -4.17 -14.73 15.87
N CYS A 149 -4.37 -13.51 15.43
CA CYS A 149 -5.64 -13.03 14.90
C CYS A 149 -5.42 -12.44 13.51
N LEU A 150 -6.29 -12.80 12.57
CA LEU A 150 -6.42 -12.15 11.27
C LEU A 150 -7.73 -11.39 11.24
N VAL A 151 -7.65 -10.09 10.98
CA VAL A 151 -8.80 -9.20 10.81
C VAL A 151 -8.73 -8.59 9.42
N VAL A 152 -9.87 -8.48 8.74
CA VAL A 152 -10.01 -7.66 7.54
C VAL A 152 -10.96 -6.51 7.85
N LEU A 153 -10.46 -5.29 7.78
CA LEU A 153 -11.24 -4.06 7.91
C LEU A 153 -11.54 -3.49 6.52
N ALA A 154 -12.64 -2.76 6.40
CA ALA A 154 -13.02 -2.06 5.19
C ALA A 154 -13.31 -0.59 5.47
N SER A 155 -12.95 0.28 4.52
CA SER A 155 -13.12 1.73 4.63
C SER A 155 -13.48 2.32 3.27
N PRO A 156 -14.64 3.01 3.14
CA PRO A 156 -14.92 3.84 1.97
C PRO A 156 -13.86 4.94 1.84
N VAL A 157 -13.26 5.05 0.67
CA VAL A 157 -12.22 6.06 0.39
C VAL A 157 -12.50 6.74 -0.94
N TRP A 158 -12.07 8.00 -1.06
CA TRP A 158 -12.15 8.77 -2.31
C TRP A 158 -10.77 8.99 -2.89
N ASP A 159 -10.67 9.84 -3.90
CA ASP A 159 -9.36 10.15 -4.49
C ASP A 159 -8.43 10.70 -3.39
N TYR A 160 -7.25 10.11 -3.29
CA TYR A 160 -6.23 10.52 -2.33
C TYR A 160 -5.84 11.99 -2.51
N PHE A 161 -5.98 12.52 -3.71
CA PHE A 161 -5.73 13.90 -4.08
C PHE A 161 -7.03 14.63 -4.43
N ALA A 162 -7.88 14.90 -3.45
CA ALA A 162 -9.17 15.59 -3.64
C ALA A 162 -9.04 16.95 -4.34
N GLY A 163 -7.86 17.59 -4.31
CA GLY A 163 -7.54 18.84 -5.01
C GLY A 163 -6.80 18.67 -6.34
N GLY A 164 -6.80 17.47 -6.94
CA GLY A 164 -6.01 17.15 -8.14
C GLY A 164 -4.59 16.70 -7.83
N LEU A 165 -3.91 16.16 -8.84
CA LEU A 165 -2.51 15.74 -8.73
C LEU A 165 -1.62 16.97 -8.51
N LYS A 166 -0.96 17.01 -7.35
CA LYS A 166 0.07 18.02 -7.06
C LYS A 166 1.44 17.36 -7.08
N PRO A 167 2.46 18.03 -7.64
CA PRO A 167 3.82 17.50 -7.62
C PRO A 167 4.34 17.44 -6.18
N LEU A 168 4.87 16.28 -5.78
CA LEU A 168 5.38 16.07 -4.43
C LEU A 168 6.79 16.63 -4.25
N ARG A 169 7.10 17.03 -3.02
CA ARG A 169 8.42 17.40 -2.53
C ARG A 169 8.99 16.24 -1.73
N ILE A 170 10.12 15.71 -2.13
CA ILE A 170 10.71 14.50 -1.56
C ILE A 170 12.10 14.83 -0.99
N PHE A 171 12.29 14.56 0.30
CA PHE A 171 13.61 14.67 0.94
C PHE A 171 14.37 13.35 0.77
N VAL A 172 15.65 13.44 0.39
CA VAL A 172 16.53 12.29 0.24
C VAL A 172 17.25 12.01 1.55
N GLN A 173 17.12 10.79 2.04
CA GLN A 173 17.77 10.30 3.26
C GLN A 173 18.74 9.17 2.91
N LEU A 174 20.01 9.30 3.32
CA LEU A 174 21.03 8.30 3.03
C LEU A 174 21.06 7.11 4.01
N ALA A 175 20.17 7.10 5.00
CA ALA A 175 19.98 5.94 5.90
C ALA A 175 19.03 4.90 5.28
N ALA A 176 19.13 3.68 5.77
CA ALA A 176 18.16 2.62 5.44
C ALA A 176 16.82 2.85 6.15
N ARG A 177 15.72 2.51 5.47
CA ARG A 177 14.37 2.54 6.04
C ARG A 177 14.07 1.36 6.96
N THR A 178 14.66 0.21 6.67
CA THR A 178 14.30 -1.08 7.28
C THR A 178 15.53 -1.76 7.88
N ALA A 179 15.27 -2.69 8.79
CA ALA A 179 16.30 -3.66 9.18
C ALA A 179 16.69 -4.53 7.97
N PRO A 180 17.93 -5.02 7.91
CA PRO A 180 18.36 -5.92 6.84
C PRO A 180 17.38 -7.09 6.64
N ASN A 181 17.08 -7.42 5.40
CA ASN A 181 16.19 -8.52 4.98
C ASN A 181 14.70 -8.38 5.39
N LEU A 182 14.28 -7.26 5.99
CA LEU A 182 12.87 -7.00 6.32
C LEU A 182 12.20 -5.99 5.38
N GLY A 183 12.90 -5.45 4.39
CA GLY A 183 12.34 -4.44 3.48
C GLY A 183 11.12 -4.96 2.71
N MET A 184 11.16 -6.21 2.25
CA MET A 184 10.08 -6.85 1.51
C MET A 184 8.87 -7.24 2.38
N VAL A 185 8.96 -7.10 3.72
CA VAL A 185 7.90 -7.46 4.66
C VAL A 185 7.00 -6.26 4.91
N LYS A 186 5.69 -6.41 4.72
CA LYS A 186 4.73 -5.34 4.98
C LYS A 186 4.33 -5.34 6.46
N THR A 187 5.23 -4.80 7.30
CA THR A 187 5.09 -4.76 8.77
C THR A 187 5.12 -3.32 9.30
N GLY A 188 4.46 -3.09 10.43
CA GLY A 188 4.43 -1.79 11.11
C GLY A 188 5.82 -1.26 11.48
N GLY A 189 6.79 -2.13 11.78
CA GLY A 189 8.17 -1.73 12.09
C GLY A 189 8.84 -0.91 11.00
N ASN A 190 8.62 -1.26 9.72
CA ASN A 190 9.15 -0.51 8.58
C ASN A 190 8.53 0.89 8.46
N TYR A 191 7.24 1.04 8.82
CA TYR A 191 6.57 2.34 8.85
C TYR A 191 7.01 3.17 10.04
N ALA A 192 7.21 2.55 11.20
CA ALA A 192 7.73 3.21 12.40
C ALA A 192 9.14 3.76 12.16
N ALA A 193 10.02 3.01 11.48
CA ALA A 193 11.36 3.47 11.12
C ALA A 193 11.35 4.69 10.17
N ALA A 194 10.37 4.78 9.29
CA ALA A 194 10.22 5.91 8.36
C ALA A 194 9.54 7.13 9.00
N LEU A 195 8.80 6.97 10.11
CA LEU A 195 7.95 8.02 10.68
C LEU A 195 8.76 9.23 11.17
N GLY A 196 9.78 9.01 11.99
CA GLY A 196 10.65 10.07 12.51
C GLY A 196 11.31 10.90 11.40
N PRO A 197 12.03 10.26 10.46
CA PRO A 197 12.59 10.94 9.29
C PRO A 197 11.56 11.72 8.47
N THR A 198 10.36 11.17 8.24
CA THR A 198 9.31 11.85 7.48
C THR A 198 8.79 13.10 8.20
N LEU A 199 8.56 13.02 9.51
CA LEU A 199 8.12 14.18 10.30
C LEU A 199 9.20 15.26 10.37
N ALA A 200 10.47 14.91 10.51
CA ALA A 200 11.59 15.83 10.47
C ALA A 200 11.69 16.54 9.10
N ALA A 201 11.67 15.77 8.01
CA ALA A 201 11.71 16.32 6.66
C ALA A 201 10.55 17.26 6.35
N ARG A 202 9.34 16.92 6.86
CA ARG A 202 8.15 17.79 6.74
C ARG A 202 8.34 19.11 7.45
N ARG A 203 8.84 19.08 8.69
CA ARG A 203 9.06 20.27 9.51
C ARG A 203 10.17 21.18 8.96
N GLU A 204 11.29 20.59 8.54
CA GLU A 204 12.51 21.31 8.18
C GLU A 204 12.53 21.73 6.70
N TYR A 205 12.00 20.88 5.80
CA TYR A 205 12.09 21.08 4.35
C TYR A 205 10.74 21.18 3.66
N ARG A 206 9.62 21.11 4.41
CA ARG A 206 8.26 21.05 3.83
C ARG A 206 8.13 19.88 2.83
N ALA A 207 8.84 18.79 3.08
CA ALA A 207 8.78 17.61 2.23
C ALA A 207 7.52 16.78 2.54
N ASP A 208 6.91 16.20 1.50
CA ASP A 208 5.73 15.35 1.63
C ASP A 208 6.12 13.93 2.06
N GLN A 209 7.28 13.44 1.57
CA GLN A 209 7.82 12.10 1.81
C GLN A 209 9.34 12.13 1.89
N VAL A 210 9.91 11.01 2.35
CA VAL A 210 11.35 10.76 2.35
C VAL A 210 11.66 9.62 1.39
N LEU A 211 12.63 9.81 0.50
CA LEU A 211 13.23 8.77 -0.34
C LEU A 211 14.48 8.24 0.35
N PHE A 212 14.51 6.96 0.65
CA PHE A 212 15.62 6.31 1.32
C PHE A 212 16.65 5.81 0.29
N CYS A 213 17.88 6.25 0.44
CA CYS A 213 18.99 5.98 -0.48
C CYS A 213 20.26 5.54 0.28
N PRO A 214 20.25 4.42 1.03
CA PRO A 214 21.42 3.97 1.78
C PRO A 214 22.59 3.70 0.83
N GLY A 215 23.77 4.19 1.20
CA GLY A 215 24.96 4.07 0.34
C GLY A 215 24.87 4.78 -1.01
N GLY A 216 23.90 5.70 -1.17
CA GLY A 216 23.64 6.38 -2.44
C GLY A 216 22.82 5.57 -3.44
N GLU A 217 22.28 4.41 -3.08
CA GLU A 217 21.39 3.60 -3.91
C GLU A 217 19.92 3.89 -3.58
N VAL A 218 19.15 4.25 -4.60
CA VAL A 218 17.71 4.49 -4.45
C VAL A 218 17.00 3.21 -4.08
N GLN A 219 16.19 3.24 -3.01
CA GLN A 219 15.31 2.14 -2.62
C GLN A 219 13.84 2.53 -2.83
N GLU A 220 13.17 3.03 -1.81
CA GLU A 220 11.78 3.45 -1.84
C GLU A 220 11.53 4.59 -0.85
N THR A 221 10.30 5.15 -0.86
CA THR A 221 9.89 6.09 0.19
C THR A 221 9.35 5.36 1.42
N GLY A 222 8.89 6.10 2.43
CA GLY A 222 8.24 5.53 3.61
C GLY A 222 7.03 4.62 3.32
N ALA A 223 6.36 4.79 2.16
CA ALA A 223 5.11 4.08 1.85
C ALA A 223 4.87 3.78 0.37
N ALA A 224 5.81 4.10 -0.54
CA ALA A 224 5.62 3.94 -1.99
C ALA A 224 6.94 3.65 -2.70
N ASN A 225 6.88 2.87 -3.79
CA ASN A 225 8.04 2.61 -4.64
C ASN A 225 8.32 3.82 -5.55
N PHE A 226 9.58 4.02 -5.88
CA PHE A 226 10.08 5.13 -6.69
C PHE A 226 10.37 4.70 -8.13
N LEU A 227 9.99 5.55 -9.09
CA LEU A 227 10.22 5.34 -10.52
C LEU A 227 10.74 6.63 -11.16
N LEU A 228 11.59 6.48 -12.16
CA LEU A 228 12.01 7.51 -13.08
C LEU A 228 11.39 7.25 -14.45
N ILE A 229 10.87 8.29 -15.10
CA ILE A 229 10.20 8.18 -16.39
C ILE A 229 10.76 9.25 -17.32
N ARG A 230 10.99 8.92 -18.59
CA ARG A 230 11.39 9.89 -19.63
C ARG A 230 10.91 9.39 -20.99
N GLY A 231 9.93 10.07 -21.55
CA GLY A 231 9.22 9.55 -22.72
C GLY A 231 8.76 8.12 -22.48
N LYS A 232 9.04 7.22 -23.41
CA LYS A 232 8.66 5.79 -23.29
C LYS A 232 9.68 4.93 -22.52
N LYS A 233 10.52 5.52 -21.68
CA LYS A 233 11.47 4.79 -20.83
C LYS A 233 11.11 4.90 -19.37
N ILE A 234 11.12 3.78 -18.66
CA ILE A 234 10.94 3.70 -17.22
C ILE A 234 12.18 3.04 -16.62
N LEU A 235 12.74 3.67 -15.60
CA LEU A 235 13.81 3.11 -14.80
C LEU A 235 13.38 3.02 -13.35
N THR A 236 13.56 1.87 -12.73
CA THR A 236 13.29 1.65 -11.32
C THR A 236 14.25 0.61 -10.76
N ARG A 237 14.41 0.61 -9.43
CA ARG A 237 15.27 -0.38 -8.79
C ARG A 237 14.71 -1.81 -8.99
N SER A 238 15.61 -2.76 -9.30
CA SER A 238 15.29 -4.19 -9.29
C SER A 238 14.87 -4.67 -7.90
N LEU A 239 13.95 -5.62 -7.83
CA LEU A 239 13.44 -6.15 -6.56
C LEU A 239 14.54 -6.89 -5.80
N ASP A 240 14.64 -6.60 -4.50
CA ASP A 240 15.50 -7.30 -3.55
C ASP A 240 14.86 -7.29 -2.14
N ALA A 241 15.60 -7.75 -1.13
CA ALA A 241 15.09 -7.83 0.26
C ALA A 241 15.05 -6.48 0.99
N THR A 242 15.51 -5.38 0.37
CA THR A 242 15.69 -4.07 1.05
C THR A 242 14.47 -3.17 1.00
N PHE A 243 13.48 -3.46 0.15
CA PHE A 243 12.27 -2.67 0.01
C PHE A 243 11.04 -3.49 -0.41
N LEU A 244 9.85 -2.89 -0.31
CA LEU A 244 8.60 -3.59 -0.54
C LEU A 244 8.37 -3.88 -2.03
N HIS A 245 8.05 -5.13 -2.36
CA HIS A 245 7.62 -5.56 -3.69
C HIS A 245 6.18 -5.08 -3.94
N GLY A 246 6.03 -3.86 -4.48
CA GLY A 246 4.75 -3.20 -4.64
C GLY A 246 3.85 -3.86 -5.67
N VAL A 247 2.63 -4.29 -5.29
CA VAL A 247 1.65 -4.82 -6.23
C VAL A 247 1.21 -3.75 -7.25
N THR A 248 1.07 -2.50 -6.81
CA THR A 248 0.79 -1.38 -7.73
C THR A 248 1.96 -1.14 -8.69
N ARG A 249 3.22 -1.24 -8.20
CA ARG A 249 4.41 -1.14 -9.05
C ARG A 249 4.41 -2.25 -10.10
N ASP A 250 4.19 -3.50 -9.70
CA ASP A 250 4.11 -4.65 -10.61
C ASP A 250 3.04 -4.45 -11.70
N SER A 251 1.85 -4.05 -11.30
CA SER A 251 0.75 -3.76 -12.23
C SER A 251 1.10 -2.62 -13.20
N LEU A 252 1.72 -1.55 -12.69
CA LEU A 252 2.12 -0.41 -13.49
C LEU A 252 3.19 -0.78 -14.53
N LEU A 253 4.23 -1.52 -14.13
CA LEU A 253 5.30 -1.93 -15.03
C LEU A 253 4.82 -2.93 -16.08
N THR A 254 3.92 -3.85 -15.72
CA THR A 254 3.27 -4.77 -16.65
C THR A 254 2.44 -4.01 -17.69
N LEU A 255 1.60 -3.09 -17.23
CA LEU A 255 0.79 -2.24 -18.10
C LEU A 255 1.65 -1.36 -19.02
N ALA A 256 2.73 -0.79 -18.48
CA ALA A 256 3.67 0.02 -19.26
C ALA A 256 4.32 -0.77 -20.39
N ARG A 257 4.81 -1.98 -20.10
CA ARG A 257 5.36 -2.89 -21.16
C ARG A 257 4.35 -3.19 -22.25
N ALA A 258 3.11 -3.50 -21.87
CA ALA A 258 2.03 -3.74 -22.85
C ALA A 258 1.72 -2.50 -23.71
N ARG A 259 2.05 -1.30 -23.22
CA ARG A 259 1.90 -0.01 -23.92
C ARG A 259 3.16 0.46 -24.64
N GLY A 260 4.15 -0.41 -24.79
CA GLY A 260 5.38 -0.13 -25.55
C GLY A 260 6.40 0.72 -24.81
N TYR A 261 6.35 0.79 -23.47
CA TYR A 261 7.43 1.39 -22.68
C TYR A 261 8.61 0.42 -22.56
N ASP A 262 9.81 0.95 -22.69
CA ASP A 262 11.06 0.27 -22.33
C ASP A 262 11.25 0.37 -20.81
N VAL A 263 11.08 -0.75 -20.09
CA VAL A 263 11.13 -0.82 -18.64
C VAL A 263 12.41 -1.50 -18.20
N SER A 264 13.31 -0.74 -17.61
CA SER A 264 14.57 -1.20 -17.01
C SER A 264 14.44 -1.31 -15.49
N GLU A 265 14.71 -2.52 -14.96
CA GLU A 265 14.75 -2.81 -13.54
C GLU A 265 16.19 -3.17 -13.14
N ARG A 266 16.88 -2.27 -12.45
CA ARG A 266 18.28 -2.45 -12.02
C ARG A 266 18.59 -1.58 -10.80
N ILE A 267 19.80 -1.65 -10.29
CA ILE A 267 20.30 -0.69 -9.30
C ILE A 267 20.26 0.72 -9.93
N VAL A 268 19.75 1.68 -9.16
CA VAL A 268 19.67 3.09 -9.52
C VAL A 268 20.39 3.89 -8.44
N THR A 269 21.35 4.71 -8.84
CA THR A 269 22.06 5.57 -7.89
C THR A 269 21.38 6.92 -7.76
N LEU A 270 21.67 7.61 -6.65
CA LEU A 270 21.17 8.96 -6.43
C LEU A 270 21.72 9.94 -7.48
N ASP A 271 23.02 9.83 -7.84
CA ASP A 271 23.63 10.68 -8.86
C ASP A 271 22.97 10.49 -10.23
N GLU A 272 22.68 9.24 -10.61
CA GLU A 272 21.93 8.94 -11.82
C GLU A 272 20.50 9.51 -11.74
N THR A 273 19.87 9.41 -10.59
CA THR A 273 18.54 10.00 -10.37
C THR A 273 18.56 11.51 -10.56
N LEU A 274 19.55 12.20 -9.98
CA LEU A 274 19.69 13.65 -10.12
C LEU A 274 19.97 14.06 -11.57
N ALA A 275 20.83 13.32 -12.28
CA ALA A 275 21.08 13.54 -13.70
C ALA A 275 19.84 13.30 -14.57
N TRP A 276 19.02 12.29 -14.24
CA TRP A 276 17.78 11.99 -14.96
C TRP A 276 16.73 13.09 -14.82
N ILE A 277 16.47 13.54 -13.59
CA ILE A 277 15.44 14.54 -13.31
C ILE A 277 15.83 15.96 -13.78
N ALA A 278 17.12 16.22 -13.98
CA ALA A 278 17.60 17.48 -14.54
C ALA A 278 17.30 17.65 -16.03
N GLN A 279 16.91 16.57 -16.73
CA GLN A 279 16.50 16.65 -18.12
C GLN A 279 15.11 17.32 -18.24
N PRO A 280 14.87 18.14 -19.29
CA PRO A 280 13.59 18.84 -19.43
C PRO A 280 12.35 17.93 -19.48
N ASP A 281 12.51 16.69 -20.02
CA ASP A 281 11.51 15.65 -20.13
C ASP A 281 11.62 14.58 -19.02
N GLY A 282 12.48 14.81 -18.01
CA GLY A 282 12.66 13.91 -16.89
C GLY A 282 11.48 13.98 -15.93
N GLU A 283 10.91 12.84 -15.59
CA GLU A 283 9.87 12.69 -14.59
C GLU A 283 10.33 11.75 -13.47
N ALA A 284 9.81 11.96 -12.28
CA ALA A 284 9.92 11.03 -11.17
C ALA A 284 8.54 10.81 -10.57
N ALA A 285 8.25 9.58 -10.14
CA ALA A 285 6.94 9.21 -9.64
C ALA A 285 7.00 8.22 -8.49
N LEU A 286 5.95 8.21 -7.66
CA LEU A 286 5.74 7.28 -6.57
C LEU A 286 4.53 6.40 -6.86
N SER A 287 4.69 5.07 -6.72
CA SER A 287 3.60 4.11 -6.90
C SER A 287 3.20 3.44 -5.59
N GLY A 288 1.88 3.36 -5.34
CA GLY A 288 1.32 2.70 -4.16
C GLY A 288 -0.21 2.65 -4.20
N THR A 289 -0.82 1.74 -3.44
CA THR A 289 -2.27 1.48 -3.50
C THR A 289 -3.14 2.73 -3.23
N ALA A 290 -2.74 3.58 -2.28
CA ALA A 290 -3.53 4.74 -1.90
C ALA A 290 -3.61 5.78 -3.03
N ALA A 291 -2.44 6.19 -3.54
CA ALA A 291 -2.27 7.26 -4.52
C ALA A 291 -2.22 6.76 -5.97
N VAL A 292 -2.15 5.44 -6.20
CA VAL A 292 -1.94 4.77 -7.49
C VAL A 292 -0.56 5.14 -8.07
N LEU A 293 -0.45 6.30 -8.67
CA LEU A 293 0.79 6.89 -9.18
C LEU A 293 0.72 8.41 -8.99
N THR A 294 1.76 9.02 -8.44
CA THR A 294 1.84 10.46 -8.23
C THR A 294 3.20 11.00 -8.64
N GLY A 295 3.23 12.20 -9.23
CA GLY A 295 4.46 12.82 -9.69
C GLY A 295 5.24 13.51 -8.58
N VAL A 296 6.55 13.54 -8.73
CA VAL A 296 7.49 14.28 -7.90
C VAL A 296 7.91 15.54 -8.66
N GLY A 297 7.80 16.71 -8.03
CA GLY A 297 8.21 17.98 -8.63
C GLY A 297 9.57 18.46 -8.11
N THR A 298 9.97 18.02 -6.92
CA THR A 298 11.23 18.46 -6.30
C THR A 298 11.85 17.31 -5.48
N LEU A 299 13.14 17.04 -5.69
CA LEU A 299 13.98 16.29 -4.76
C LEU A 299 14.82 17.27 -3.94
N ILE A 300 14.94 17.01 -2.64
CA ILE A 300 15.75 17.82 -1.71
C ILE A 300 16.89 16.95 -1.22
N HIS A 301 18.12 17.32 -1.56
CA HIS A 301 19.33 16.58 -1.18
C HIS A 301 20.44 17.53 -0.76
N ALA A 302 21.15 17.23 0.32
CA ALA A 302 22.28 18.02 0.85
C ALA A 302 21.96 19.53 0.98
N GLY A 303 20.74 19.85 1.45
CA GLY A 303 20.27 21.22 1.63
C GLY A 303 19.92 21.97 0.33
N ARG A 304 19.91 21.28 -0.81
CA ARG A 304 19.57 21.86 -2.13
C ARG A 304 18.30 21.25 -2.69
N GLU A 305 17.52 22.08 -3.38
CA GLU A 305 16.36 21.64 -4.14
C GLU A 305 16.76 21.33 -5.58
N HIS A 306 16.41 20.14 -6.04
CA HIS A 306 16.57 19.68 -7.41
C HIS A 306 15.18 19.57 -8.04
N ARG A 307 14.93 20.42 -9.00
CA ARG A 307 13.66 20.44 -9.74
C ARG A 307 13.59 19.23 -10.66
N VAL A 308 12.46 18.53 -10.67
CA VAL A 308 12.18 17.41 -11.56
C VAL A 308 11.57 17.97 -12.86
N GLY A 309 12.26 17.89 -13.98
CA GLY A 309 11.82 18.43 -15.25
C GLY A 309 11.36 19.89 -15.14
N ASN A 310 10.10 20.15 -15.42
CA ASN A 310 9.48 21.47 -15.28
C ASN A 310 8.91 21.77 -13.87
N GLY A 311 9.00 20.80 -12.93
CA GLY A 311 8.47 20.91 -11.57
C GLY A 311 7.01 20.47 -11.40
N GLU A 312 6.32 20.15 -12.48
CA GLU A 312 4.94 19.70 -12.49
C GLU A 312 4.85 18.16 -12.60
N VAL A 313 3.64 17.62 -12.45
CA VAL A 313 3.40 16.20 -12.71
C VAL A 313 3.50 15.94 -14.21
N GLY A 314 4.48 15.12 -14.60
CA GLY A 314 4.77 14.89 -16.00
C GLY A 314 3.67 14.16 -16.78
N PRO A 315 3.63 14.32 -18.11
CA PRO A 315 2.59 13.76 -18.96
C PRO A 315 2.57 12.22 -18.97
N GLU A 316 3.72 11.57 -18.93
CA GLU A 316 3.79 10.10 -18.91
C GLU A 316 3.30 9.55 -17.57
N THR A 317 3.62 10.21 -16.45
CA THR A 317 3.06 9.88 -15.12
C THR A 317 1.53 9.96 -15.13
N GLN A 318 0.97 11.04 -15.72
CA GLN A 318 -0.49 11.21 -15.82
C GLN A 318 -1.13 10.15 -16.72
N ALA A 319 -0.53 9.85 -17.87
CA ALA A 319 -1.02 8.85 -18.82
C ALA A 319 -1.02 7.44 -18.22
N LEU A 320 0.07 7.04 -17.54
CA LEU A 320 0.18 5.75 -16.87
C LEU A 320 -0.79 5.62 -15.69
N ARG A 321 -0.95 6.71 -14.91
CA ARG A 321 -1.96 6.75 -13.83
C ARG A 321 -3.36 6.56 -14.37
N ALA A 322 -3.75 7.31 -15.39
CA ALA A 322 -5.09 7.21 -15.99
C ALA A 322 -5.34 5.80 -16.53
N ALA A 323 -4.36 5.22 -17.20
CA ALA A 323 -4.44 3.88 -17.74
C ALA A 323 -4.62 2.80 -16.66
N LEU A 324 -3.87 2.88 -15.56
CA LEU A 324 -4.00 1.92 -14.46
C LEU A 324 -5.34 2.10 -13.73
N ILE A 325 -5.79 3.33 -13.52
CA ILE A 325 -7.11 3.61 -12.93
C ILE A 325 -8.23 3.03 -13.77
N ALA A 326 -8.17 3.16 -15.09
CA ALA A 326 -9.18 2.59 -16.00
C ALA A 326 -9.28 1.06 -15.85
N VAL A 327 -8.14 0.36 -15.74
CA VAL A 327 -8.14 -1.09 -15.46
C VAL A 327 -8.69 -1.37 -14.06
N GLN A 328 -8.27 -0.62 -13.04
CA GLN A 328 -8.71 -0.80 -11.67
C GLN A 328 -10.22 -0.62 -11.50
N ARG A 329 -10.85 0.24 -12.27
CA ARG A 329 -12.29 0.51 -12.23
C ARG A 329 -13.12 -0.36 -13.19
N GLY A 330 -12.46 -1.17 -14.02
CA GLY A 330 -13.14 -1.93 -15.07
C GLY A 330 -13.70 -1.06 -16.20
N GLU A 331 -13.12 0.12 -16.40
CA GLU A 331 -13.41 1.04 -17.52
C GLU A 331 -12.66 0.63 -18.79
N SER A 332 -11.66 -0.26 -18.67
CA SER A 332 -10.97 -0.92 -19.77
C SER A 332 -11.00 -2.43 -19.57
N PRO A 333 -10.80 -3.25 -20.65
CA PRO A 333 -10.73 -4.69 -20.55
C PRO A 333 -9.68 -5.15 -19.52
N ASP A 334 -9.97 -6.23 -18.80
CA ASP A 334 -9.03 -6.89 -17.89
C ASP A 334 -8.17 -7.92 -18.63
N GLU A 335 -7.25 -7.41 -19.44
CA GLU A 335 -6.35 -8.24 -20.28
C GLU A 335 -5.41 -9.13 -19.46
N PHE A 336 -5.24 -8.82 -18.17
CA PHE A 336 -4.29 -9.48 -17.29
C PHE A 336 -4.94 -10.38 -16.23
N GLY A 337 -6.26 -10.45 -16.16
CA GLY A 337 -6.98 -11.22 -15.13
C GLY A 337 -6.79 -10.66 -13.72
N TRP A 338 -6.73 -9.33 -13.55
CA TRP A 338 -6.45 -8.68 -12.28
C TRP A 338 -7.69 -8.41 -11.43
N GLN A 339 -8.87 -8.60 -11.98
CA GLN A 339 -10.14 -8.29 -11.32
C GLN A 339 -10.79 -9.57 -10.79
N THR A 340 -10.88 -9.72 -9.48
CA THR A 340 -11.62 -10.82 -8.83
C THR A 340 -13.05 -10.36 -8.56
N PRO A 341 -14.08 -10.92 -9.22
CA PRO A 341 -15.46 -10.51 -9.04
C PRO A 341 -15.97 -10.89 -7.64
N VAL A 342 -16.79 -10.02 -7.05
CA VAL A 342 -17.56 -10.27 -5.81
C VAL A 342 -18.96 -10.73 -6.21
N ARG A 343 -19.37 -11.89 -5.73
CA ARG A 343 -20.64 -12.57 -6.10
C ARG A 343 -21.60 -12.57 -4.93
#